data_9a6caef4f4759f452ea36425246b2f58
#
_entry.id   9a6caef4f4759f452ea36425246b2f58
#
_cell.length_a   1.000
_cell.length_b   1.000
_cell.length_c   1.000
_cell.angle_alpha   90.00
_cell.angle_beta   90.00
_cell.angle_gamma   90.00
#
_symmetry.space_group_name_H-M   'P 1'
#
loop_
_entity.id
_entity.type
_entity.pdbx_description
1 polymer ?
#
loop_
_entity_poly.entity_id
_entity_poly.type
_entity_poly.pdbx_seq_one_letter_code
_entity_poly.pdbx_strand_id
1 'polypeptide(L)'
;MKKNLTKITSAAALLALAGLAFSCKGKSAESVGWKKGTPAATIIKEAAEAGKVGNWGLGNEYEILALLAKYNLPTSYLSQAFDMDGFDDNTITLASAMTYNELGLVQNSYDGGYKYGDSVGTIDMNDEGVAMMEDNIFTTKRFAKENPNTVKAFLAASLKGWAAACADPEAAAAICYKYGSSVSSGHQLHMAKEVKKLCETNTKGAKVTDYGAFDMGAMQQTLDIAKKYVKLSDAEADKKFASLTLADIMDESFIKAANAGDFGKPEKSSVKIQLKWLPQAQFMGYYVALDKGYYKDVGLDVTIIPGGGDIAETTAVYTGQVDFGVTWVTNLAVADAGGMDLLEIAQVFQKSGLVLVYKYKD
;
A
#
# COMPACT_ATOMS: atom_id res chain seq x y z
N MET A 1 -29.81 -1.11 49.65
CA MET A 1 -28.48 -1.63 49.35
C MET A 1 -27.87 -0.79 48.21
N LYS A 2 -26.94 0.10 48.54
CA LYS A 2 -26.27 0.99 47.60
C LYS A 2 -25.04 0.28 47.07
N LYS A 3 -24.90 0.13 45.75
CA LYS A 3 -23.66 -0.33 45.11
C LYS A 3 -22.84 0.85 44.64
N ASN A 4 -21.62 0.94 45.17
CA ASN A 4 -20.60 1.93 44.81
C ASN A 4 -20.10 1.70 43.41
N LEU A 5 -20.14 2.74 42.56
CA LEU A 5 -19.37 2.83 41.30
C LEU A 5 -18.04 3.50 41.61
N THR A 6 -16.97 2.75 41.43
CA THR A 6 -15.60 3.27 41.53
C THR A 6 -15.24 4.00 40.25
N LYS A 7 -14.99 5.30 40.33
CA LYS A 7 -14.46 6.11 39.24
C LYS A 7 -12.98 5.85 39.08
N ILE A 8 -12.55 5.41 37.89
CA ILE A 8 -11.16 5.38 37.47
C ILE A 8 -10.85 6.75 36.86
N THR A 9 -10.08 7.55 37.53
CA THR A 9 -9.55 8.82 37.05
C THR A 9 -8.21 8.56 36.33
N SER A 10 -8.17 8.81 35.04
CA SER A 10 -6.94 8.83 34.26
C SER A 10 -6.18 10.11 34.58
N ALA A 11 -4.98 9.99 35.12
CA ALA A 11 -4.07 11.11 35.34
C ALA A 11 -3.34 11.43 34.03
N ALA A 12 -3.69 12.56 33.42
CA ALA A 12 -2.90 13.17 32.36
C ALA A 12 -1.72 13.93 33.00
N ALA A 13 -0.52 13.49 32.73
CA ALA A 13 0.69 14.21 33.13
C ALA A 13 0.96 15.37 32.17
N LEU A 14 0.65 16.60 32.59
CA LEU A 14 1.15 17.82 31.93
C LEU A 14 2.62 18.01 32.26
N LEU A 15 3.51 17.85 31.27
CA LEU A 15 4.89 18.37 31.36
C LEU A 15 4.89 19.82 30.89
N ALA A 16 5.08 20.72 31.85
CA ALA A 16 5.35 22.13 31.59
C ALA A 16 6.81 22.28 31.10
N LEU A 17 7.00 22.65 29.82
CA LEU A 17 8.29 23.11 29.32
C LEU A 17 8.42 24.61 29.60
N ALA A 18 9.40 24.94 30.45
CA ALA A 18 9.83 26.30 30.68
C ALA A 18 10.51 26.88 29.43
N GLY A 19 9.98 27.97 28.92
CA GLY A 19 10.54 28.69 27.79
C GLY A 19 11.89 29.31 28.11
N LEU A 20 12.92 28.93 27.37
CA LEU A 20 14.15 29.69 27.18
C LEU A 20 14.02 30.42 25.81
N ALA A 21 13.67 31.69 25.86
CA ALA A 21 13.69 32.54 24.70
C ALA A 21 15.16 32.83 24.32
N PHE A 22 15.68 32.07 23.33
CA PHE A 22 16.86 32.47 22.61
C PHE A 22 16.46 33.40 21.47
N SER A 23 16.80 34.69 21.62
CA SER A 23 16.76 35.67 20.54
C SER A 23 17.76 35.28 19.46
N CYS A 24 17.32 34.61 18.40
CA CYS A 24 18.10 34.43 17.18
C CYS A 24 17.75 35.60 16.24
N LYS A 25 18.76 36.43 15.97
CA LYS A 25 18.76 37.40 14.85
C LYS A 25 18.40 36.68 13.57
N GLY A 26 17.48 37.26 12.81
CA GLY A 26 16.96 36.73 11.56
C GLY A 26 18.07 36.35 10.56
N LYS A 27 18.30 35.07 10.38
CA LYS A 27 18.75 34.54 9.12
C LYS A 27 17.54 34.52 8.20
N SER A 28 17.66 35.05 6.99
CA SER A 28 16.70 34.81 5.92
C SER A 28 16.34 33.34 5.95
N ALA A 29 15.05 32.99 5.92
CA ALA A 29 14.63 31.60 5.85
C ALA A 29 15.34 31.01 4.61
N GLU A 30 16.35 30.15 4.83
CA GLU A 30 16.96 29.41 3.74
C GLU A 30 15.84 28.64 3.06
N SER A 31 15.72 28.75 1.75
CA SER A 31 14.74 28.01 0.97
C SER A 31 14.96 26.52 1.20
N VAL A 32 14.00 25.86 1.82
CA VAL A 32 14.08 24.44 2.10
C VAL A 32 13.94 23.67 0.78
N GLY A 33 14.85 22.74 0.52
CA GLY A 33 14.84 21.94 -0.70
C GLY A 33 16.25 21.75 -1.29
N TRP A 34 16.30 21.13 -2.44
CA TRP A 34 17.55 20.80 -3.14
C TRP A 34 17.55 21.31 -4.58
N LYS A 35 18.70 21.62 -5.11
CA LYS A 35 18.84 22.01 -6.53
C LYS A 35 18.46 20.84 -7.43
N LYS A 36 17.86 21.14 -8.57
CA LYS A 36 17.60 20.13 -9.61
C LYS A 36 18.91 19.42 -9.98
N GLY A 37 18.89 18.10 -10.00
CA GLY A 37 20.08 17.26 -10.27
C GLY A 37 20.94 16.93 -9.05
N THR A 38 20.56 17.36 -7.84
CA THR A 38 21.20 16.85 -6.61
C THR A 38 21.04 15.32 -6.55
N PRO A 39 22.11 14.55 -6.31
CA PRO A 39 22.01 13.09 -6.21
C PRO A 39 21.09 12.65 -5.10
N ALA A 40 20.30 11.60 -5.35
CA ALA A 40 19.36 11.02 -4.36
C ALA A 40 20.05 10.69 -3.03
N ALA A 41 21.25 10.09 -3.08
CA ALA A 41 22.05 9.80 -1.88
C ALA A 41 22.32 11.02 -1.00
N THR A 42 22.55 12.20 -1.60
CA THR A 42 22.77 13.46 -0.87
C THR A 42 21.47 13.92 -0.21
N ILE A 43 20.37 13.90 -0.94
CA ILE A 43 19.03 14.30 -0.45
C ILE A 43 18.63 13.42 0.73
N ILE A 44 18.74 12.10 0.57
CA ILE A 44 18.38 11.12 1.62
C ILE A 44 19.23 11.37 2.87
N LYS A 45 20.56 11.54 2.70
CA LYS A 45 21.47 11.75 3.82
C LYS A 45 21.13 13.03 4.58
N GLU A 46 21.01 14.16 3.89
CA GLU A 46 20.73 15.45 4.54
C GLU A 46 19.36 15.48 5.22
N ALA A 47 18.32 14.90 4.61
CA ALA A 47 17.01 14.80 5.23
C ALA A 47 17.00 13.88 6.46
N ALA A 48 17.69 12.74 6.40
CA ALA A 48 17.78 11.80 7.52
C ALA A 48 18.60 12.37 8.70
N GLU A 49 19.74 13.01 8.41
CA GLU A 49 20.56 13.69 9.43
C GLU A 49 19.81 14.85 10.11
N ALA A 50 18.91 15.52 9.37
CA ALA A 50 18.00 16.52 9.92
C ALA A 50 16.80 15.94 10.68
N GLY A 51 16.58 14.61 10.64
CA GLY A 51 15.41 13.95 11.23
C GLY A 51 14.10 14.31 10.55
N LYS A 52 14.11 14.55 9.22
CA LYS A 52 12.96 15.08 8.44
C LYS A 52 12.49 14.15 7.33
N VAL A 53 12.73 12.86 7.47
CA VAL A 53 12.13 11.82 6.61
C VAL A 53 10.80 11.42 7.21
N GLY A 54 9.71 11.42 6.43
CA GLY A 54 8.36 11.08 6.87
C GLY A 54 7.85 9.78 6.29
N ASN A 55 7.05 9.03 7.06
CA ASN A 55 6.28 7.88 6.61
C ASN A 55 5.04 7.65 7.49
N TRP A 56 3.99 7.01 6.93
CA TRP A 56 2.73 6.72 7.64
C TRP A 56 2.81 5.50 8.56
N GLY A 57 3.74 4.57 8.32
CA GLY A 57 3.67 3.20 8.82
C GLY A 57 2.77 2.33 7.94
N LEU A 58 1.97 1.45 8.52
CA LEU A 58 0.98 0.58 7.85
C LEU A 58 1.58 -0.51 6.94
N GLY A 59 2.91 -0.75 7.02
CA GLY A 59 3.62 -1.82 6.31
C GLY A 59 4.57 -1.35 5.22
N ASN A 60 4.55 -0.07 4.79
CA ASN A 60 5.50 0.46 3.81
C ASN A 60 6.68 1.24 4.43
N GLU A 61 6.67 1.45 5.74
CA GLU A 61 7.82 2.00 6.46
C GLU A 61 9.09 1.16 6.28
N TYR A 62 8.95 -0.12 5.99
CA TYR A 62 10.10 -1.02 5.85
C TYR A 62 10.94 -0.73 4.61
N GLU A 63 10.36 -0.20 3.54
CA GLU A 63 11.12 0.32 2.39
C GLU A 63 11.98 1.51 2.79
N ILE A 64 11.44 2.41 3.62
CA ILE A 64 12.17 3.57 4.13
C ILE A 64 13.30 3.13 5.06
N LEU A 65 13.05 2.19 5.96
CA LEU A 65 14.09 1.64 6.84
C LEU A 65 15.19 0.95 6.05
N ALA A 66 14.82 0.20 5.00
CA ALA A 66 15.77 -0.44 4.09
C ALA A 66 16.61 0.60 3.31
N LEU A 67 15.97 1.68 2.83
CA LEU A 67 16.64 2.77 2.15
C LEU A 67 17.64 3.47 3.05
N LEU A 68 17.24 3.86 4.26
CA LEU A 68 18.13 4.51 5.22
C LEU A 68 19.30 3.61 5.60
N ALA A 69 19.06 2.32 5.83
CA ALA A 69 20.12 1.37 6.12
C ALA A 69 21.09 1.14 4.94
N LYS A 70 20.61 1.15 3.69
CA LYS A 70 21.44 1.10 2.49
C LYS A 70 22.48 2.21 2.47
N TYR A 71 22.12 3.40 2.94
CA TYR A 71 23.01 4.56 3.03
C TYR A 71 23.73 4.70 4.37
N ASN A 72 23.69 3.69 5.25
CA ASN A 72 24.26 3.69 6.60
C ASN A 72 23.78 4.86 7.48
N LEU A 73 22.50 5.20 7.36
CA LEU A 73 21.84 6.27 8.10
C LEU A 73 21.02 5.69 9.27
N PRO A 74 20.67 6.50 10.29
CA PRO A 74 19.74 6.09 11.33
C PRO A 74 18.42 5.63 10.73
N THR A 75 17.96 4.41 11.08
CA THR A 75 16.70 3.82 10.59
C THR A 75 15.52 4.34 11.41
N SER A 76 15.20 5.62 11.25
CA SER A 76 14.09 6.30 11.92
C SER A 76 13.40 7.28 10.96
N TYR A 77 12.11 7.50 11.18
CA TYR A 77 11.31 8.44 10.41
C TYR A 77 10.32 9.17 11.33
N LEU A 78 9.82 10.32 10.88
CA LEU A 78 8.71 11.02 11.50
C LEU A 78 7.39 10.38 11.10
N SER A 79 6.44 10.28 12.04
CA SER A 79 5.07 9.91 11.70
C SER A 79 4.47 11.00 10.79
N GLN A 80 4.03 10.59 9.62
CA GLN A 80 3.39 11.44 8.61
C GLN A 80 1.89 11.19 8.63
N ALA A 81 1.07 12.24 8.57
CA ALA A 81 -0.35 12.14 8.37
C ALA A 81 -0.69 11.71 6.93
N PHE A 82 -1.95 11.35 6.66
CA PHE A 82 -2.40 10.96 5.31
C PHE A 82 -2.60 12.13 4.35
N ASP A 83 -2.38 13.37 4.83
CA ASP A 83 -2.21 14.57 4.02
C ASP A 83 -0.72 14.87 3.79
N MET A 84 -0.45 15.97 3.09
CA MET A 84 0.91 16.44 2.82
C MET A 84 1.23 17.78 3.53
N ASP A 85 0.49 18.11 4.57
CA ASP A 85 0.68 19.38 5.31
C ASP A 85 2.07 19.47 5.93
N GLY A 86 2.58 18.36 6.51
CA GLY A 86 3.93 18.31 7.05
C GLY A 86 5.03 18.46 6.00
N PHE A 87 4.75 18.11 4.73
CA PHE A 87 5.61 18.40 3.60
C PHE A 87 5.49 19.88 3.19
N ASP A 88 4.27 20.41 3.17
CA ASP A 88 4.01 21.80 2.79
C ASP A 88 4.67 22.80 3.75
N ASP A 89 4.59 22.57 5.04
CA ASP A 89 5.16 23.43 6.10
C ASP A 89 6.65 23.16 6.39
N ASN A 90 7.27 22.19 5.72
CA ASN A 90 8.67 21.74 5.89
C ASN A 90 9.00 21.09 7.24
N THR A 91 8.03 20.63 7.99
CA THR A 91 8.24 19.73 9.13
C THR A 91 8.87 18.42 8.66
N ILE A 92 8.41 17.92 7.51
CA ILE A 92 8.96 16.81 6.75
C ILE A 92 9.51 17.37 5.44
N THR A 93 10.79 17.15 5.14
CA THR A 93 11.41 17.65 3.91
C THR A 93 11.60 16.57 2.85
N LEU A 94 11.54 15.31 3.27
CA LEU A 94 11.56 14.13 2.42
C LEU A 94 10.39 13.25 2.83
N ALA A 95 9.26 13.43 2.16
CA ALA A 95 7.98 12.85 2.56
C ALA A 95 7.63 11.61 1.72
N SER A 96 7.05 10.61 2.35
CA SER A 96 6.47 9.47 1.65
C SER A 96 5.24 9.88 0.85
N ALA A 97 5.12 9.38 -0.37
CA ALA A 97 3.98 9.61 -1.25
C ALA A 97 3.78 8.40 -2.17
N MET A 98 2.53 7.94 -2.31
CA MET A 98 2.20 6.99 -3.37
C MET A 98 2.10 7.74 -4.69
N THR A 99 2.70 7.22 -5.75
CA THR A 99 2.67 7.84 -7.07
C THR A 99 1.25 8.10 -7.56
N TYR A 100 0.35 7.20 -7.21
CA TYR A 100 -1.06 7.28 -7.61
C TYR A 100 -1.93 8.17 -6.70
N ASN A 101 -1.47 8.55 -5.50
CA ASN A 101 -2.27 9.30 -4.53
C ASN A 101 -1.59 10.60 -4.10
N GLU A 102 -0.78 10.60 -3.03
CA GLU A 102 -0.22 11.80 -2.41
C GLU A 102 0.67 12.60 -3.36
N LEU A 103 1.44 11.96 -4.24
CA LEU A 103 2.24 12.67 -5.23
C LEU A 103 1.35 13.51 -6.15
N GLY A 104 0.19 12.97 -6.53
CA GLY A 104 -0.80 13.71 -7.30
C GLY A 104 -1.35 14.93 -6.56
N LEU A 105 -1.61 14.83 -5.24
CA LEU A 105 -2.02 15.96 -4.40
C LEU A 105 -0.92 17.02 -4.29
N VAL A 106 0.34 16.61 -4.17
CA VAL A 106 1.47 17.53 -4.11
C VAL A 106 1.59 18.34 -5.41
N GLN A 107 1.46 17.68 -6.56
CA GLN A 107 1.70 18.30 -7.84
C GLN A 107 0.53 19.12 -8.38
N ASN A 108 -0.72 18.74 -8.08
CA ASN A 108 -1.92 19.28 -8.71
C ASN A 108 -2.78 20.10 -7.75
N SER A 109 -3.91 20.57 -8.26
CA SER A 109 -4.87 21.43 -7.53
C SER A 109 -6.16 20.72 -7.13
N TYR A 110 -6.38 19.47 -7.54
CA TYR A 110 -7.59 18.74 -7.17
C TYR A 110 -7.59 18.38 -5.67
N ASP A 111 -8.75 18.24 -5.08
CA ASP A 111 -8.96 17.91 -3.67
C ASP A 111 -8.22 18.85 -2.68
N GLY A 112 -8.05 20.13 -3.06
CA GLY A 112 -7.30 21.08 -2.26
C GLY A 112 -5.78 20.96 -2.36
N GLY A 113 -5.26 20.23 -3.35
CA GLY A 113 -3.85 19.91 -3.53
C GLY A 113 -2.91 21.14 -3.55
N TYR A 114 -1.63 20.87 -3.33
CA TYR A 114 -0.60 21.86 -2.96
C TYR A 114 0.02 22.59 -4.16
N LYS A 115 -0.24 22.15 -5.39
CA LYS A 115 0.10 22.86 -6.65
C LYS A 115 1.59 23.07 -6.91
N TYR A 116 2.45 22.20 -6.40
CA TYR A 116 3.89 22.31 -6.62
C TYR A 116 4.30 22.03 -8.09
N GLY A 117 3.50 21.29 -8.87
CA GLY A 117 3.81 20.96 -10.25
C GLY A 117 5.20 20.35 -10.37
N ASP A 118 6.05 20.96 -11.24
CA ASP A 118 7.43 20.54 -11.49
C ASP A 118 8.45 21.09 -10.47
N SER A 119 7.99 21.75 -9.40
CA SER A 119 8.86 22.27 -8.33
C SER A 119 9.22 21.23 -7.28
N VAL A 120 8.86 19.97 -7.51
CA VAL A 120 9.22 18.83 -6.66
C VAL A 120 9.95 17.76 -7.45
N GLY A 121 10.81 17.01 -6.76
CA GLY A 121 11.45 15.81 -7.26
C GLY A 121 11.02 14.60 -6.47
N THR A 122 11.29 13.41 -6.99
CA THR A 122 10.99 12.14 -6.33
C THR A 122 12.22 11.23 -6.29
N ILE A 123 12.25 10.36 -5.28
CA ILE A 123 13.18 9.24 -5.18
C ILE A 123 12.31 7.98 -5.17
N ASP A 124 12.44 7.15 -6.19
CA ASP A 124 11.62 5.93 -6.38
C ASP A 124 12.26 4.73 -5.67
N MET A 125 11.50 4.02 -4.85
CA MET A 125 11.98 2.85 -4.12
C MET A 125 12.38 1.70 -5.05
N ASN A 126 11.79 1.62 -6.25
CA ASN A 126 12.18 0.65 -7.27
C ASN A 126 13.59 0.95 -7.80
N ASP A 127 13.89 2.20 -8.12
CA ASP A 127 15.21 2.64 -8.59
C ASP A 127 16.28 2.48 -7.51
N GLU A 128 15.89 2.67 -6.25
CA GLU A 128 16.77 2.46 -5.11
C GLU A 128 16.98 0.97 -4.76
N GLY A 129 16.24 0.05 -5.38
CA GLY A 129 16.38 -1.39 -5.16
C GLY A 129 15.91 -1.86 -3.77
N VAL A 130 14.99 -1.13 -3.15
CA VAL A 130 14.37 -1.45 -1.85
C VAL A 130 12.87 -1.61 -1.93
N ALA A 131 12.29 -1.60 -3.14
CA ALA A 131 10.87 -1.76 -3.36
C ALA A 131 10.31 -3.05 -2.75
N MET A 132 9.12 -2.96 -2.16
CA MET A 132 8.36 -4.09 -1.65
C MET A 132 7.03 -4.22 -2.40
N MET A 133 6.48 -5.44 -2.44
CA MET A 133 5.27 -5.73 -3.20
C MET A 133 4.01 -5.33 -2.42
N GLU A 134 3.14 -4.59 -3.11
CA GLU A 134 1.91 -4.01 -2.58
C GLU A 134 0.69 -4.64 -3.25
N ASP A 135 -0.50 -4.35 -2.76
CA ASP A 135 -1.83 -4.68 -3.34
C ASP A 135 -1.91 -6.05 -4.04
N ASN A 136 -1.85 -7.10 -3.22
CA ASN A 136 -2.08 -8.48 -3.64
C ASN A 136 -3.55 -8.89 -3.49
N ILE A 137 -3.90 -10.09 -3.93
CA ILE A 137 -5.16 -10.76 -3.59
C ILE A 137 -4.82 -11.96 -2.70
N PHE A 138 -5.51 -12.06 -1.57
CA PHE A 138 -5.30 -13.16 -0.62
C PHE A 138 -6.61 -13.72 -0.09
N THR A 139 -6.53 -14.93 0.47
CA THR A 139 -7.59 -15.63 1.17
C THR A 139 -7.00 -16.47 2.31
N THR A 140 -7.77 -17.35 2.96
CA THR A 140 -7.21 -18.34 3.88
C THR A 140 -6.83 -19.62 3.13
N LYS A 141 -5.79 -20.33 3.58
CA LYS A 141 -5.42 -21.68 3.04
C LYS A 141 -6.59 -22.63 3.09
N ARG A 142 -7.40 -22.56 4.16
CA ARG A 142 -8.62 -23.36 4.29
C ARG A 142 -9.62 -23.05 3.20
N PHE A 143 -9.95 -21.78 2.97
CA PHE A 143 -10.94 -21.38 1.95
C PHE A 143 -10.47 -21.79 0.55
N ALA A 144 -9.18 -21.58 0.24
CA ALA A 144 -8.61 -21.96 -1.04
C ALA A 144 -8.69 -23.48 -1.28
N LYS A 145 -8.48 -24.29 -0.24
CA LYS A 145 -8.60 -25.76 -0.30
C LYS A 145 -10.04 -26.23 -0.45
N GLU A 146 -10.97 -25.62 0.26
CA GLU A 146 -12.39 -26.00 0.25
C GLU A 146 -13.14 -25.48 -0.98
N ASN A 147 -12.69 -24.38 -1.59
CA ASN A 147 -13.37 -23.67 -2.68
C ASN A 147 -12.43 -23.35 -3.86
N PRO A 148 -11.67 -24.30 -4.40
CA PRO A 148 -10.65 -24.01 -5.40
C PRO A 148 -11.19 -23.45 -6.71
N ASN A 149 -12.39 -23.85 -7.18
CA ASN A 149 -12.97 -23.29 -8.39
C ASN A 149 -13.53 -21.88 -8.13
N THR A 150 -14.06 -21.60 -6.92
CA THR A 150 -14.47 -20.24 -6.53
C THR A 150 -13.27 -19.28 -6.56
N VAL A 151 -12.12 -19.69 -6.02
CA VAL A 151 -10.88 -18.89 -6.03
C VAL A 151 -10.43 -18.60 -7.46
N LYS A 152 -10.32 -19.64 -8.31
CA LYS A 152 -9.89 -19.50 -9.71
C LYS A 152 -10.86 -18.64 -10.53
N ALA A 153 -12.17 -18.85 -10.37
CA ALA A 153 -13.18 -18.05 -11.05
C ALA A 153 -13.13 -16.57 -10.61
N PHE A 154 -12.98 -16.31 -9.30
CA PHE A 154 -12.82 -14.96 -8.76
C PHE A 154 -11.57 -14.28 -9.33
N LEU A 155 -10.43 -14.95 -9.38
CA LEU A 155 -9.20 -14.44 -9.98
C LEU A 155 -9.40 -14.14 -11.48
N ALA A 156 -9.93 -15.08 -12.26
CA ALA A 156 -10.13 -14.90 -13.70
C ALA A 156 -11.00 -13.67 -14.01
N ALA A 157 -12.10 -13.48 -13.27
CA ALA A 157 -12.97 -12.31 -13.44
C ALA A 157 -12.30 -11.00 -12.98
N SER A 158 -11.61 -11.02 -11.82
CA SER A 158 -10.89 -9.87 -11.30
C SER A 158 -9.79 -9.41 -12.27
N LEU A 159 -8.98 -10.34 -12.77
CA LEU A 159 -7.88 -10.01 -13.69
C LEU A 159 -8.36 -9.55 -15.06
N LYS A 160 -9.49 -10.10 -15.55
CA LYS A 160 -10.18 -9.53 -16.72
C LYS A 160 -10.60 -8.08 -16.47
N GLY A 161 -11.06 -7.77 -15.25
CA GLY A 161 -11.36 -6.40 -14.82
C GLY A 161 -10.12 -5.52 -14.78
N TRP A 162 -9.00 -6.02 -14.23
CA TRP A 162 -7.73 -5.31 -14.19
C TRP A 162 -7.19 -5.03 -15.61
N ALA A 163 -7.22 -6.02 -16.49
CA ALA A 163 -6.82 -5.83 -17.89
C ALA A 163 -7.67 -4.78 -18.60
N ALA A 164 -9.00 -4.82 -18.42
CA ALA A 164 -9.92 -3.84 -18.99
C ALA A 164 -9.71 -2.44 -18.41
N ALA A 165 -9.46 -2.32 -17.09
CA ALA A 165 -9.19 -1.05 -16.42
C ALA A 165 -7.88 -0.43 -16.90
N CYS A 166 -6.82 -1.22 -17.04
CA CYS A 166 -5.54 -0.75 -17.56
C CYS A 166 -5.59 -0.40 -19.04
N ALA A 167 -6.44 -1.06 -19.83
CA ALA A 167 -6.64 -0.72 -21.25
C ALA A 167 -7.30 0.67 -21.42
N ASP A 168 -8.23 1.04 -20.51
CA ASP A 168 -8.94 2.32 -20.55
C ASP A 168 -9.04 2.92 -19.13
N PRO A 169 -7.97 3.59 -18.64
CA PRO A 169 -7.96 4.19 -17.32
C PRO A 169 -9.01 5.29 -17.12
N GLU A 170 -9.45 5.96 -18.18
CA GLU A 170 -10.46 7.01 -18.11
C GLU A 170 -11.84 6.43 -17.79
N ALA A 171 -12.22 5.38 -18.52
CA ALA A 171 -13.45 4.65 -18.21
C ALA A 171 -13.38 3.98 -16.82
N ALA A 172 -12.23 3.43 -16.44
CA ALA A 172 -12.04 2.83 -15.13
C ALA A 172 -12.19 3.85 -13.98
N ALA A 173 -11.61 5.04 -14.10
CA ALA A 173 -11.78 6.13 -13.15
C ALA A 173 -13.24 6.56 -13.00
N ALA A 174 -13.98 6.67 -14.11
CA ALA A 174 -15.40 7.00 -14.09
C ALA A 174 -16.25 5.91 -13.41
N ILE A 175 -15.92 4.63 -13.62
CA ILE A 175 -16.57 3.51 -12.92
C ILE A 175 -16.28 3.58 -11.42
N CYS A 176 -15.02 3.78 -11.02
CA CYS A 176 -14.68 3.91 -9.59
C CYS A 176 -15.46 5.04 -8.93
N TYR A 177 -15.54 6.20 -9.59
CA TYR A 177 -16.30 7.34 -9.08
C TYR A 177 -17.78 7.05 -8.88
N LYS A 178 -18.39 6.24 -9.77
CA LYS A 178 -19.78 5.79 -9.69
C LYS A 178 -20.04 4.92 -8.44
N TYR A 179 -19.09 4.08 -8.05
CA TYR A 179 -19.23 3.18 -6.89
C TYR A 179 -18.89 3.84 -5.55
N GLY A 180 -18.59 5.10 -5.54
CA GLY A 180 -18.23 5.88 -4.38
C GLY A 180 -16.76 6.29 -4.45
N SER A 181 -16.49 7.52 -4.03
CA SER A 181 -15.15 8.05 -4.12
C SER A 181 -14.82 8.90 -2.90
N SER A 182 -13.66 8.62 -2.33
CA SER A 182 -13.04 9.46 -1.32
C SER A 182 -12.29 10.66 -1.93
N VAL A 183 -12.13 10.70 -3.25
CA VAL A 183 -11.35 11.70 -3.98
C VAL A 183 -12.11 12.20 -5.22
N SER A 184 -11.73 13.36 -5.74
CA SER A 184 -12.35 13.98 -6.91
C SER A 184 -12.18 13.16 -8.19
N SER A 185 -12.97 13.46 -9.22
CA SER A 185 -12.87 12.78 -10.53
C SER A 185 -11.50 13.00 -11.19
N GLY A 186 -10.89 14.18 -11.01
CA GLY A 186 -9.54 14.47 -11.51
C GLY A 186 -8.47 13.63 -10.82
N HIS A 187 -8.58 13.49 -9.51
CA HIS A 187 -7.69 12.64 -8.73
C HIS A 187 -7.88 11.16 -9.07
N GLN A 188 -9.13 10.69 -9.24
CA GLN A 188 -9.42 9.33 -9.71
C GLN A 188 -8.75 9.02 -11.04
N LEU A 189 -8.79 9.95 -11.98
CA LEU A 189 -8.16 9.77 -13.29
C LEU A 189 -6.63 9.71 -13.20
N HIS A 190 -6.01 10.60 -12.39
CA HIS A 190 -4.58 10.52 -12.09
C HIS A 190 -4.24 9.15 -11.51
N MET A 191 -4.97 8.74 -10.48
CA MET A 191 -4.76 7.47 -9.80
C MET A 191 -4.86 6.29 -10.76
N ALA A 192 -5.89 6.21 -11.60
CA ALA A 192 -6.05 5.14 -12.57
C ALA A 192 -4.89 5.05 -13.56
N LYS A 193 -4.35 6.20 -14.01
CA LYS A 193 -3.19 6.25 -14.92
C LYS A 193 -1.91 5.78 -14.25
N GLU A 194 -1.69 6.14 -12.99
CA GLU A 194 -0.51 5.68 -12.23
C GLU A 194 -0.62 4.20 -11.84
N VAL A 195 -1.79 3.75 -11.37
CA VAL A 195 -2.03 2.33 -11.04
C VAL A 195 -1.83 1.42 -12.25
N LYS A 196 -2.24 1.86 -13.46
CA LYS A 196 -1.91 1.14 -14.70
C LYS A 196 -0.41 0.86 -14.80
N LYS A 197 0.46 1.86 -14.52
CA LYS A 197 1.91 1.69 -14.57
C LYS A 197 2.40 0.68 -13.54
N LEU A 198 1.79 0.64 -12.35
CA LEU A 198 2.12 -0.33 -11.31
C LEU A 198 1.72 -1.76 -11.69
N CYS A 199 0.63 -1.94 -12.43
CA CYS A 199 0.19 -3.25 -12.90
C CYS A 199 0.95 -3.77 -14.11
N GLU A 200 1.42 -2.87 -15.00
CA GLU A 200 2.01 -3.22 -16.30
C GLU A 200 3.54 -3.10 -16.36
N THR A 201 4.20 -2.73 -15.26
CA THR A 201 5.66 -2.55 -15.22
C THR A 201 6.20 -3.14 -13.92
N ASN A 202 7.19 -4.00 -14.01
CA ASN A 202 7.83 -4.59 -12.82
C ASN A 202 8.90 -3.66 -12.20
N THR A 203 9.48 -4.08 -11.07
CA THR A 203 10.51 -3.34 -10.32
C THR A 203 11.77 -3.00 -11.14
N LYS A 204 11.98 -3.68 -12.27
CA LYS A 204 13.12 -3.45 -13.20
C LYS A 204 12.73 -2.64 -14.43
N GLY A 205 11.51 -2.10 -14.47
CA GLY A 205 10.99 -1.34 -15.61
C GLY A 205 10.56 -2.19 -16.81
N ALA A 206 10.57 -3.52 -16.71
CA ALA A 206 10.13 -4.39 -17.78
C ALA A 206 8.58 -4.46 -17.82
N LYS A 207 8.04 -4.53 -19.06
CA LYS A 207 6.60 -4.67 -19.28
C LYS A 207 6.09 -6.01 -18.75
N VAL A 208 4.97 -5.98 -18.04
CA VAL A 208 4.23 -7.14 -17.56
C VAL A 208 2.91 -7.23 -18.33
N THR A 209 2.56 -8.43 -18.80
CA THR A 209 1.34 -8.71 -19.56
C THR A 209 0.42 -9.70 -18.85
N ASP A 210 0.96 -10.49 -17.94
CA ASP A 210 0.24 -11.50 -17.19
C ASP A 210 -0.21 -10.91 -15.85
N TYR A 211 -1.38 -10.26 -15.87
CA TYR A 211 -1.95 -9.66 -14.66
C TYR A 211 -2.07 -10.68 -13.54
N GLY A 212 -1.68 -10.28 -12.36
CA GLY A 212 -1.74 -11.11 -11.16
C GLY A 212 -0.58 -12.12 -11.01
N ALA A 213 0.34 -12.22 -11.97
CA ALA A 213 1.50 -13.11 -11.88
C ALA A 213 2.48 -12.66 -10.79
N PHE A 214 3.27 -13.59 -10.29
CA PHE A 214 4.28 -13.33 -9.27
C PHE A 214 5.67 -13.12 -9.89
N ASP A 215 6.29 -11.97 -9.62
CA ASP A 215 7.74 -11.79 -9.79
C ASP A 215 8.43 -12.36 -8.54
N MET A 216 8.89 -13.61 -8.62
CA MET A 216 9.50 -14.31 -7.48
C MET A 216 10.72 -13.58 -6.91
N GLY A 217 11.45 -12.84 -7.73
CA GLY A 217 12.61 -12.04 -7.27
C GLY A 217 12.14 -10.86 -6.42
N ALA A 218 11.12 -10.13 -6.86
CA ALA A 218 10.54 -9.02 -6.12
C ALA A 218 9.82 -9.49 -4.84
N MET A 219 9.13 -10.64 -4.90
CA MET A 219 8.51 -11.27 -3.73
C MET A 219 9.55 -11.66 -2.68
N GLN A 220 10.67 -12.30 -3.11
CA GLN A 220 11.75 -12.68 -2.18
C GLN A 220 12.41 -11.44 -1.57
N GLN A 221 12.70 -10.40 -2.36
CA GLN A 221 13.22 -9.12 -1.85
C GLN A 221 12.30 -8.53 -0.77
N THR A 222 10.98 -8.53 -1.02
CA THR A 222 9.98 -8.05 -0.05
C THR A 222 10.06 -8.82 1.26
N LEU A 223 10.08 -10.14 1.21
CA LEU A 223 10.16 -11.00 2.40
C LEU A 223 11.49 -10.81 3.14
N ASP A 224 12.61 -10.66 2.42
CA ASP A 224 13.94 -10.45 3.02
C ASP A 224 14.03 -9.08 3.73
N ILE A 225 13.49 -8.03 3.13
CA ILE A 225 13.39 -6.70 3.76
C ILE A 225 12.49 -6.79 5.00
N ALA A 226 11.31 -7.40 4.87
CA ALA A 226 10.39 -7.56 6.00
C ALA A 226 11.06 -8.30 7.17
N LYS A 227 11.70 -9.44 6.93
CA LYS A 227 12.41 -10.21 7.98
C LYS A 227 13.52 -9.42 8.67
N LYS A 228 14.15 -8.50 7.97
CA LYS A 228 15.23 -7.68 8.53
C LYS A 228 14.73 -6.59 9.47
N TYR A 229 13.59 -5.98 9.15
CA TYR A 229 13.14 -4.77 9.84
C TYR A 229 11.87 -4.95 10.67
N VAL A 230 11.01 -5.92 10.37
CA VAL A 230 9.86 -6.26 11.22
C VAL A 230 10.36 -6.97 12.48
N LYS A 231 9.82 -6.57 13.65
CA LYS A 231 10.00 -7.24 14.92
C LYS A 231 8.64 -7.41 15.57
N LEU A 232 8.26 -8.65 15.78
CA LEU A 232 7.01 -8.97 16.43
C LEU A 232 7.19 -9.05 17.94
N SER A 233 6.21 -8.54 18.68
CA SER A 233 6.26 -8.52 20.15
C SER A 233 6.09 -9.93 20.76
N ASP A 234 5.39 -10.82 20.08
CA ASP A 234 5.28 -12.21 20.47
C ASP A 234 6.48 -13.02 19.96
N ALA A 235 7.21 -13.67 20.85
CA ALA A 235 8.46 -14.35 20.53
C ALA A 235 8.28 -15.57 19.60
N GLU A 236 7.16 -16.30 19.72
CA GLU A 236 6.90 -17.45 18.83
C GLU A 236 6.49 -16.97 17.43
N ALA A 237 5.70 -15.91 17.34
CA ALA A 237 5.37 -15.26 16.07
C ALA A 237 6.64 -14.70 15.41
N ASP A 238 7.52 -14.02 16.13
CA ASP A 238 8.77 -13.47 15.60
C ASP A 238 9.70 -14.60 15.07
N LYS A 239 9.82 -15.70 15.80
CA LYS A 239 10.55 -16.88 15.36
C LYS A 239 9.95 -17.51 14.11
N LYS A 240 8.61 -17.66 14.04
CA LYS A 240 7.89 -18.16 12.87
C LYS A 240 8.12 -17.22 11.69
N PHE A 241 7.99 -15.90 11.88
CA PHE A 241 8.22 -14.89 10.86
C PHE A 241 9.64 -14.98 10.26
N ALA A 242 10.66 -15.10 11.11
CA ALA A 242 12.04 -15.24 10.67
C ALA A 242 12.27 -16.49 9.79
N SER A 243 11.49 -17.56 9.99
CA SER A 243 11.60 -18.81 9.22
C SER A 243 10.68 -18.90 8.01
N LEU A 244 9.71 -17.98 7.83
CA LEU A 244 8.78 -18.01 6.70
C LEU A 244 9.49 -18.04 5.35
N THR A 245 8.93 -18.81 4.42
CA THR A 245 9.33 -18.82 3.01
C THR A 245 8.16 -18.34 2.16
N LEU A 246 8.40 -18.02 0.90
CA LEU A 246 7.31 -17.67 -0.02
C LEU A 246 6.29 -18.80 -0.15
N ALA A 247 6.76 -20.06 -0.16
CA ALA A 247 5.87 -21.23 -0.24
C ALA A 247 4.91 -21.37 0.96
N ASP A 248 5.22 -20.72 2.09
CA ASP A 248 4.34 -20.72 3.25
C ASP A 248 3.17 -19.77 3.11
N ILE A 249 3.31 -18.70 2.31
CA ILE A 249 2.35 -17.59 2.24
C ILE A 249 1.73 -17.37 0.86
N MET A 250 2.17 -18.06 -0.19
CA MET A 250 1.63 -17.89 -1.55
C MET A 250 1.49 -19.21 -2.30
N ASP A 251 0.57 -19.23 -3.28
CA ASP A 251 0.38 -20.33 -4.21
C ASP A 251 0.03 -19.82 -5.61
N GLU A 252 1.00 -19.90 -6.53
CA GLU A 252 0.85 -19.45 -7.92
C GLU A 252 -0.03 -20.38 -8.78
N SER A 253 -0.37 -21.57 -8.30
CA SER A 253 -1.19 -22.51 -9.07
C SER A 253 -2.59 -21.97 -9.37
N PHE A 254 -3.16 -21.19 -8.44
CA PHE A 254 -4.46 -20.57 -8.62
C PHE A 254 -4.48 -19.53 -9.75
N ILE A 255 -3.48 -18.65 -9.80
CA ILE A 255 -3.40 -17.61 -10.83
C ILE A 255 -3.06 -18.23 -12.20
N LYS A 256 -2.21 -19.24 -12.26
CA LYS A 256 -1.92 -19.99 -13.50
C LYS A 256 -3.17 -20.65 -14.06
N ALA A 257 -3.94 -21.33 -13.21
CA ALA A 257 -5.19 -21.94 -13.62
C ALA A 257 -6.24 -20.90 -14.04
N ALA A 258 -6.38 -19.80 -13.32
CA ALA A 258 -7.29 -18.71 -13.67
C ALA A 258 -6.97 -18.08 -15.04
N ASN A 259 -5.70 -17.79 -15.30
CA ASN A 259 -5.23 -17.26 -16.59
C ASN A 259 -5.42 -18.25 -17.76
N ALA A 260 -5.35 -19.55 -17.48
CA ALA A 260 -5.63 -20.60 -18.46
C ALA A 260 -7.14 -20.87 -18.66
N GLY A 261 -8.01 -20.27 -17.85
CA GLY A 261 -9.44 -20.58 -17.84
C GLY A 261 -9.76 -21.99 -17.29
N ASP A 262 -8.83 -22.59 -16.54
CA ASP A 262 -8.94 -23.93 -15.98
C ASP A 262 -9.64 -23.89 -14.61
N PHE A 263 -10.96 -23.75 -14.63
CA PHE A 263 -11.81 -23.84 -13.45
C PHE A 263 -13.21 -24.34 -13.79
N GLY A 264 -13.83 -25.05 -12.84
CA GLY A 264 -15.19 -25.54 -12.93
C GLY A 264 -16.19 -24.56 -12.34
N LYS A 265 -17.39 -25.07 -12.06
CA LYS A 265 -18.43 -24.30 -11.38
C LYS A 265 -17.93 -23.94 -9.96
N PRO A 266 -18.08 -22.67 -9.54
CA PRO A 266 -17.76 -22.25 -8.18
C PRO A 266 -18.49 -23.08 -7.11
N GLU A 267 -17.79 -23.45 -6.05
CA GLU A 267 -18.37 -24.13 -4.87
C GLU A 267 -19.24 -23.17 -4.08
N LYS A 268 -18.81 -21.92 -4.00
CA LYS A 268 -19.52 -20.80 -3.36
C LYS A 268 -19.73 -19.68 -4.36
N SER A 269 -20.99 -19.35 -4.66
CA SER A 269 -21.35 -18.35 -5.67
C SER A 269 -21.41 -16.91 -5.11
N SER A 270 -21.74 -16.72 -3.84
CA SER A 270 -21.76 -15.37 -3.23
C SER A 270 -20.50 -15.18 -2.38
N VAL A 271 -19.64 -14.23 -2.76
CA VAL A 271 -18.36 -13.98 -2.11
C VAL A 271 -18.15 -12.48 -1.86
N LYS A 272 -17.30 -12.17 -0.90
CA LYS A 272 -16.95 -10.80 -0.50
C LYS A 272 -15.44 -10.60 -0.59
N ILE A 273 -15.03 -9.42 -1.07
CA ILE A 273 -13.64 -8.96 -1.02
C ILE A 273 -13.53 -7.70 -0.15
N GLN A 274 -12.61 -7.71 0.81
CA GLN A 274 -12.24 -6.56 1.64
C GLN A 274 -11.10 -5.81 0.95
N LEU A 275 -11.32 -4.55 0.60
CA LEU A 275 -10.25 -3.69 0.12
C LEU A 275 -9.35 -3.24 1.27
N LYS A 276 -8.10 -2.91 0.96
CA LYS A 276 -7.15 -2.36 1.93
C LYS A 276 -7.47 -0.92 2.31
N TRP A 277 -8.04 -0.15 1.38
CA TRP A 277 -8.29 1.29 1.56
C TRP A 277 -9.69 1.70 1.12
N LEU A 278 -9.96 3.00 1.18
CA LEU A 278 -11.22 3.62 0.76
C LEU A 278 -11.51 3.38 -0.73
N PRO A 279 -12.79 3.51 -1.17
CA PRO A 279 -13.15 3.35 -2.58
C PRO A 279 -12.44 4.38 -3.46
N GLN A 280 -11.54 3.90 -4.32
CA GLN A 280 -10.74 4.73 -5.22
C GLN A 280 -10.16 3.90 -6.36
N ALA A 281 -9.57 4.56 -7.38
CA ALA A 281 -9.03 3.88 -8.56
C ALA A 281 -7.81 2.98 -8.30
N GLN A 282 -7.24 3.01 -7.08
CA GLN A 282 -6.31 2.00 -6.60
C GLN A 282 -6.87 0.58 -6.78
N PHE A 283 -8.18 0.42 -6.69
CA PHE A 283 -8.89 -0.87 -6.78
C PHE A 283 -9.71 -1.00 -8.07
N MET A 284 -9.36 -0.25 -9.11
CA MET A 284 -10.16 -0.08 -10.33
C MET A 284 -10.53 -1.41 -11.00
N GLY A 285 -9.66 -2.42 -10.97
CA GLY A 285 -9.90 -3.70 -11.61
C GLY A 285 -11.11 -4.43 -11.04
N TYR A 286 -11.32 -4.39 -9.72
CA TYR A 286 -12.46 -5.02 -9.06
C TYR A 286 -13.77 -4.30 -9.38
N TYR A 287 -13.76 -2.97 -9.38
CA TYR A 287 -14.93 -2.17 -9.75
C TYR A 287 -15.31 -2.34 -11.22
N VAL A 288 -14.33 -2.41 -12.11
CA VAL A 288 -14.57 -2.68 -13.55
C VAL A 288 -15.10 -4.09 -13.75
N ALA A 289 -14.57 -5.09 -13.03
CA ALA A 289 -15.08 -6.45 -13.10
C ALA A 289 -16.55 -6.54 -12.63
N LEU A 290 -16.89 -5.81 -11.58
CA LEU A 290 -18.25 -5.75 -11.05
C LEU A 290 -19.20 -5.02 -12.03
N ASP A 291 -18.82 -3.83 -12.51
CA ASP A 291 -19.64 -2.98 -13.40
C ASP A 291 -19.90 -3.65 -14.75
N LYS A 292 -18.89 -4.31 -15.31
CA LYS A 292 -18.98 -5.01 -16.60
C LYS A 292 -19.58 -6.42 -16.49
N GLY A 293 -19.92 -6.87 -15.28
CA GLY A 293 -20.56 -8.17 -15.06
C GLY A 293 -19.61 -9.38 -15.15
N TYR A 294 -18.30 -9.19 -15.17
CA TYR A 294 -17.33 -10.30 -15.34
C TYR A 294 -17.41 -11.35 -14.24
N TYR A 295 -17.78 -10.95 -13.01
CA TYR A 295 -18.04 -11.91 -11.92
C TYR A 295 -19.26 -12.77 -12.22
N LYS A 296 -20.31 -12.18 -12.76
CA LYS A 296 -21.54 -12.94 -13.15
C LYS A 296 -21.27 -13.91 -14.28
N ASP A 297 -20.40 -13.54 -15.24
CA ASP A 297 -20.00 -14.42 -16.35
C ASP A 297 -19.39 -15.75 -15.87
N VAL A 298 -18.76 -15.75 -14.72
CA VAL A 298 -18.13 -16.94 -14.08
C VAL A 298 -18.97 -17.53 -12.95
N GLY A 299 -20.22 -17.10 -12.79
CA GLY A 299 -21.17 -17.63 -11.80
C GLY A 299 -20.98 -17.10 -10.37
N LEU A 300 -20.35 -15.92 -10.22
CA LEU A 300 -20.13 -15.29 -8.93
C LEU A 300 -21.00 -14.03 -8.74
N ASP A 301 -21.49 -13.85 -7.53
CA ASP A 301 -22.07 -12.61 -7.01
C ASP A 301 -21.08 -12.04 -5.99
N VAL A 302 -20.38 -10.97 -6.38
CA VAL A 302 -19.28 -10.39 -5.60
C VAL A 302 -19.70 -9.09 -4.95
N THR A 303 -19.46 -8.98 -3.64
CA THR A 303 -19.61 -7.73 -2.88
C THR A 303 -18.24 -7.18 -2.55
N ILE A 304 -17.98 -5.92 -2.95
CA ILE A 304 -16.75 -5.20 -2.60
C ILE A 304 -17.00 -4.43 -1.30
N ILE A 305 -16.18 -4.69 -0.28
CA ILE A 305 -16.26 -4.04 1.04
C ILE A 305 -15.12 -3.01 1.11
N PRO A 306 -15.42 -1.73 1.32
CA PRO A 306 -14.41 -0.70 1.51
C PRO A 306 -13.49 -0.99 2.70
N GLY A 307 -12.22 -0.62 2.57
CA GLY A 307 -11.24 -0.61 3.64
C GLY A 307 -11.06 0.76 4.27
N GLY A 308 -9.93 0.96 4.91
CA GLY A 308 -9.51 2.21 5.57
C GLY A 308 -8.48 1.93 6.64
N GLY A 309 -7.86 2.98 7.19
CA GLY A 309 -6.80 2.84 8.20
C GLY A 309 -7.18 2.07 9.46
N ASP A 310 -8.48 2.03 9.79
CA ASP A 310 -9.01 1.33 10.96
C ASP A 310 -9.48 -0.11 10.67
N ILE A 311 -9.37 -0.57 9.42
CA ILE A 311 -9.84 -1.89 9.01
C ILE A 311 -8.66 -2.85 8.92
N ALA A 312 -8.72 -3.92 9.73
CA ALA A 312 -7.77 -5.02 9.67
C ALA A 312 -8.24 -6.06 8.64
N GLU A 313 -7.90 -5.87 7.36
CA GLU A 313 -8.33 -6.70 6.25
C GLU A 313 -7.91 -8.17 6.42
N THR A 314 -6.72 -8.41 6.95
CA THR A 314 -6.22 -9.76 7.26
C THR A 314 -7.08 -10.48 8.28
N THR A 315 -7.52 -9.76 9.33
CA THR A 315 -8.44 -10.30 10.35
C THR A 315 -9.83 -10.57 9.77
N ALA A 316 -10.35 -9.68 8.91
CA ALA A 316 -11.66 -9.85 8.30
C ALA A 316 -11.71 -11.12 7.42
N VAL A 317 -10.65 -11.41 6.66
CA VAL A 317 -10.52 -12.64 5.88
C VAL A 317 -10.33 -13.86 6.79
N TYR A 318 -9.42 -13.79 7.76
CA TYR A 318 -9.13 -14.91 8.65
C TYR A 318 -10.34 -15.37 9.44
N THR A 319 -11.16 -14.44 9.94
CA THR A 319 -12.38 -14.72 10.70
C THR A 319 -13.58 -15.14 9.82
N GLY A 320 -13.44 -15.09 8.49
CA GLY A 320 -14.51 -15.46 7.55
C GLY A 320 -15.63 -14.42 7.42
N GLN A 321 -15.41 -13.18 7.84
CA GLN A 321 -16.34 -12.07 7.60
C GLN A 321 -16.41 -11.75 6.09
N VAL A 322 -15.28 -11.95 5.40
CA VAL A 322 -15.13 -11.86 3.95
C VAL A 322 -14.31 -13.06 3.44
N ASP A 323 -14.35 -13.33 2.14
CA ASP A 323 -13.71 -14.50 1.53
C ASP A 323 -12.32 -14.16 0.98
N PHE A 324 -12.17 -12.96 0.47
CA PHE A 324 -10.94 -12.43 -0.14
C PHE A 324 -10.57 -11.10 0.49
N GLY A 325 -9.30 -10.75 0.38
CA GLY A 325 -8.82 -9.44 0.77
C GLY A 325 -7.75 -8.91 -0.17
N VAL A 326 -7.52 -7.61 -0.07
CA VAL A 326 -6.38 -6.90 -0.67
C VAL A 326 -5.51 -6.41 0.46
N THR A 327 -4.24 -6.77 0.45
CA THR A 327 -3.24 -6.28 1.42
C THR A 327 -1.87 -6.16 0.77
N TRP A 328 -0.86 -5.85 1.56
CA TRP A 328 0.54 -5.87 1.14
C TRP A 328 1.22 -7.13 1.63
N VAL A 329 2.22 -7.61 0.90
CA VAL A 329 2.90 -8.89 1.19
C VAL A 329 3.46 -8.92 2.61
N THR A 330 4.02 -7.81 3.09
CA THR A 330 4.53 -7.72 4.47
C THR A 330 3.43 -7.94 5.51
N ASN A 331 2.28 -7.28 5.34
CA ASN A 331 1.17 -7.40 6.28
C ASN A 331 0.62 -8.82 6.31
N LEU A 332 0.53 -9.47 5.14
CA LEU A 332 0.12 -10.87 5.03
C LEU A 332 1.11 -11.79 5.75
N ALA A 333 2.41 -11.62 5.52
CA ALA A 333 3.45 -12.42 6.16
C ALA A 333 3.45 -12.26 7.70
N VAL A 334 3.28 -11.03 8.19
CA VAL A 334 3.15 -10.74 9.63
C VAL A 334 1.91 -11.41 10.21
N ALA A 335 0.76 -11.31 9.53
CA ALA A 335 -0.48 -11.92 9.97
C ALA A 335 -0.40 -13.46 9.97
N ASP A 336 0.22 -14.08 8.95
CA ASP A 336 0.45 -15.53 8.91
C ASP A 336 1.37 -15.98 10.05
N ALA A 337 2.45 -15.24 10.33
CA ALA A 337 3.33 -15.52 11.47
C ALA A 337 2.59 -15.44 12.81
N GLY A 338 1.63 -14.51 12.93
CA GLY A 338 0.71 -14.37 14.06
C GLY A 338 -0.35 -15.47 14.16
N GLY A 339 -0.37 -16.45 13.23
CA GLY A 339 -1.27 -17.61 13.28
C GLY A 339 -2.52 -17.50 12.40
N MET A 340 -2.62 -16.52 11.51
CA MET A 340 -3.78 -16.33 10.62
C MET A 340 -3.61 -17.15 9.34
N ASP A 341 -3.16 -18.24 9.19
CA ASP A 341 -3.11 -19.20 8.06
C ASP A 341 -3.61 -18.65 6.69
N LEU A 342 -2.99 -17.56 6.25
CA LEU A 342 -3.33 -16.80 5.05
C LEU A 342 -2.55 -17.28 3.82
N LEU A 343 -3.10 -17.02 2.62
CA LEU A 343 -2.52 -17.42 1.35
C LEU A 343 -2.70 -16.32 0.32
N GLU A 344 -1.62 -15.80 -0.20
CA GLU A 344 -1.62 -14.95 -1.37
C GLU A 344 -1.85 -15.79 -2.63
N ILE A 345 -2.78 -15.35 -3.47
CA ILE A 345 -3.23 -16.09 -4.66
C ILE A 345 -3.01 -15.34 -5.97
N ALA A 346 -2.69 -14.04 -5.90
CA ALA A 346 -2.28 -13.22 -7.05
C ALA A 346 -1.60 -11.92 -6.59
N GLN A 347 -0.60 -11.46 -7.32
CA GLN A 347 0.09 -10.18 -7.09
C GLN A 347 -0.34 -9.16 -8.14
N VAL A 348 -1.14 -8.18 -7.76
CA VAL A 348 -1.72 -7.21 -8.71
C VAL A 348 -0.72 -6.11 -9.07
N PHE A 349 -0.17 -5.40 -8.09
CA PHE A 349 0.88 -4.43 -8.35
C PHE A 349 2.21 -5.13 -8.54
N GLN A 350 2.89 -4.83 -9.64
CA GLN A 350 4.12 -5.50 -10.06
C GLN A 350 5.38 -4.74 -9.64
N LYS A 351 5.20 -3.62 -8.94
CA LYS A 351 6.24 -2.82 -8.31
C LYS A 351 5.65 -1.95 -7.21
N SER A 352 6.51 -1.36 -6.37
CA SER A 352 6.08 -0.39 -5.37
C SER A 352 5.60 0.91 -6.01
N GLY A 353 4.54 1.49 -5.44
CA GLY A 353 4.09 2.84 -5.74
C GLY A 353 4.73 3.90 -4.85
N LEU A 354 5.54 3.50 -3.86
CA LEU A 354 6.12 4.42 -2.90
C LEU A 354 7.29 5.21 -3.51
N VAL A 355 7.22 6.53 -3.36
CA VAL A 355 8.31 7.46 -3.62
C VAL A 355 8.52 8.35 -2.40
N LEU A 356 9.73 8.92 -2.28
CA LEU A 356 9.99 10.04 -1.40
C LEU A 356 9.97 11.32 -2.22
N VAL A 357 9.11 12.27 -1.86
CA VAL A 357 8.97 13.55 -2.52
C VAL A 357 9.73 14.65 -1.77
N TYR A 358 10.38 15.54 -2.50
CA TYR A 358 11.16 16.66 -1.97
C TYR A 358 11.01 17.92 -2.85
N LYS A 359 11.20 19.10 -2.26
CA LYS A 359 11.10 20.37 -2.98
C LYS A 359 12.40 20.69 -3.70
N TYR A 360 12.29 21.27 -4.90
CA TYR A 360 13.40 21.98 -5.53
C TYR A 360 13.54 23.37 -4.92
N LYS A 361 14.78 23.86 -4.84
CA LYS A 361 15.12 25.24 -4.56
C LYS A 361 15.86 25.84 -5.75
N ASP A 362 15.66 27.13 -5.97
CA ASP A 362 16.34 27.91 -7.00
C ASP A 362 17.86 27.93 -6.81
#